data_00b1972db4dcf8a9dd73c69360ef7e70
#
_entry.id   00b1972db4dcf8a9dd73c69360ef7e70
#
_cell.length_a   1.000
_cell.length_b   1.000
_cell.length_c   1.000
_cell.angle_alpha   90.00
_cell.angle_beta   90.00
_cell.angle_gamma   90.00
#
_symmetry.space_group_name_H-M   'P 1'
#
loop_
_entity.id
_entity.type
_entity.pdbx_description
1 polymer ?
#
loop_
_entity_poly.entity_id
_entity_poly.type
_entity_poly.pdbx_seq_one_letter_code
_entity_poly.pdbx_strand_id
1 'polypeptide(L)'
;MLKESPIVTDTGFLLAEVTRQLRSIFEVEMSGRGLTEASWRALAYLAREDGQTQAQLARTVEISRVAMGEMIDRLERDGWVERRKDSND
;
A
#
# COMPACT_ATOMS: atom_id res chain seq x y z
N MET A 1 -2.47 27.85 -23.79
CA MET A 1 -3.84 28.13 -23.33
C MET A 1 -4.63 26.88 -23.19
N LEU A 2 -5.40 26.79 -22.11
CA LEU A 2 -6.21 25.61 -21.83
C LEU A 2 -7.42 25.55 -22.72
N LYS A 3 -7.67 24.38 -23.30
CA LYS A 3 -8.87 24.11 -24.07
C LYS A 3 -9.83 23.18 -23.32
N GLU A 4 -9.38 22.68 -22.18
CA GLU A 4 -10.19 21.81 -21.33
C GLU A 4 -11.18 22.61 -20.50
N SER A 5 -12.26 21.94 -20.08
CA SER A 5 -13.23 22.55 -19.18
C SER A 5 -12.57 22.88 -17.86
N PRO A 6 -12.78 24.12 -17.32
CA PRO A 6 -12.27 24.45 -15.99
C PRO A 6 -12.74 23.48 -14.90
N ILE A 7 -13.96 22.96 -15.02
CA ILE A 7 -14.50 22.00 -14.05
C ILE A 7 -13.63 20.75 -13.99
N VAL A 8 -13.27 20.20 -15.16
CA VAL A 8 -12.42 19.00 -15.24
C VAL A 8 -11.04 19.30 -14.68
N THR A 9 -10.46 20.43 -15.09
CA THR A 9 -9.13 20.86 -14.65
C THR A 9 -9.11 21.08 -13.13
N ASP A 10 -10.09 21.82 -12.61
CA ASP A 10 -10.15 22.15 -11.19
C ASP A 10 -10.42 20.91 -10.34
N THR A 11 -11.33 20.05 -10.78
CA THR A 11 -11.63 18.81 -10.05
C THR A 11 -10.40 17.91 -10.00
N GLY A 12 -9.72 17.75 -11.12
CA GLY A 12 -8.50 16.95 -11.18
C GLY A 12 -7.41 17.51 -10.28
N PHE A 13 -7.23 18.83 -10.31
CA PHE A 13 -6.25 19.50 -9.46
C PHE A 13 -6.56 19.33 -7.98
N LEU A 14 -7.82 19.55 -7.59
CA LEU A 14 -8.22 19.42 -6.19
C LEU A 14 -8.05 17.98 -5.68
N LEU A 15 -8.40 17.00 -6.51
CA LEU A 15 -8.21 15.60 -6.15
C LEU A 15 -6.74 15.29 -5.94
N ALA A 16 -5.88 15.75 -6.84
CA ALA A 16 -4.44 15.54 -6.74
C ALA A 16 -3.85 16.23 -5.50
N GLU A 17 -4.29 17.46 -5.22
CA GLU A 17 -3.81 18.20 -4.05
C GLU A 17 -4.24 17.57 -2.74
N VAL A 18 -5.50 17.17 -2.63
CA VAL A 18 -5.99 16.49 -1.42
C VAL A 18 -5.25 15.18 -1.22
N THR A 19 -5.07 14.40 -2.28
CA THR A 19 -4.33 13.15 -2.23
C THR A 19 -2.90 13.37 -1.76
N ARG A 20 -2.22 14.39 -2.31
CA ARG A 20 -0.85 14.72 -1.94
C ARG A 20 -0.74 15.07 -0.45
N GLN A 21 -1.63 15.94 0.02
CA GLN A 21 -1.61 16.38 1.41
C GLN A 21 -1.91 15.23 2.37
N LEU A 22 -2.92 14.41 2.06
CA LEU A 22 -3.26 13.24 2.87
C LEU A 22 -2.13 12.24 2.90
N ARG A 23 -1.48 12.02 1.76
CA ARG A 23 -0.34 11.11 1.69
C ARG A 23 0.80 11.56 2.58
N SER A 24 1.09 12.87 2.59
CA SER A 24 2.15 13.43 3.41
C SER A 24 1.87 13.21 4.91
N ILE A 25 0.67 13.53 5.35
CA ILE A 25 0.25 13.31 6.74
C ILE A 25 0.33 11.82 7.07
N PHE A 26 -0.15 10.99 6.17
CA PHE A 26 -0.20 9.55 6.34
C PHE A 26 1.20 8.94 6.45
N GLU A 27 2.14 9.42 5.63
CA GLU A 27 3.53 8.95 5.67
C GLU A 27 4.19 9.24 7.02
N VAL A 28 3.93 10.40 7.59
CA VAL A 28 4.46 10.75 8.92
C VAL A 28 3.91 9.79 9.98
N GLU A 29 2.60 9.54 9.96
CA GLU A 29 1.96 8.62 10.90
C GLU A 29 2.50 7.20 10.75
N MET A 30 2.61 6.72 9.52
CA MET A 30 3.07 5.35 9.27
C MET A 30 4.55 5.18 9.58
N SER A 31 5.35 6.20 9.28
CA SER A 31 6.78 6.19 9.60
C SER A 31 7.00 6.05 11.11
N GLY A 32 6.18 6.73 11.92
CA GLY A 32 6.24 6.61 13.38
C GLY A 32 5.93 5.19 13.88
N ARG A 33 5.28 4.38 13.05
CA ARG A 33 4.97 2.98 13.36
C ARG A 33 5.91 2.00 12.67
N GLY A 34 6.94 2.51 11.99
CA GLY A 34 7.87 1.68 11.24
C GLY A 34 7.31 1.12 9.94
N LEU A 35 6.29 1.78 9.39
CA LEU A 35 5.64 1.35 8.14
C LEU A 35 5.93 2.32 7.01
N THR A 36 6.07 1.77 5.80
CA THR A 36 6.12 2.52 4.56
C THR A 36 4.74 2.51 3.91
N GLU A 37 4.55 3.30 2.86
CA GLU A 37 3.30 3.27 2.10
C GLU A 37 3.03 1.87 1.57
N ALA A 38 4.05 1.21 1.00
CA ALA A 38 3.90 -0.13 0.44
C ALA A 38 3.53 -1.16 1.50
N SER A 39 4.20 -1.12 2.65
CA SER A 39 3.90 -2.06 3.73
C SER A 39 2.52 -1.83 4.33
N TRP A 40 2.11 -0.57 4.47
CA TRP A 40 0.76 -0.28 4.91
C TRP A 40 -0.29 -0.78 3.92
N ARG A 41 -0.06 -0.57 2.63
CA ARG A 41 -0.98 -1.06 1.60
C ARG A 41 -1.12 -2.57 1.66
N ALA A 42 -0.01 -3.26 1.84
CA ALA A 42 -0.03 -4.72 2.00
C ALA A 42 -0.90 -5.14 3.19
N LEU A 43 -0.72 -4.48 4.33
CA LEU A 43 -1.53 -4.75 5.52
C LEU A 43 -3.01 -4.46 5.27
N ALA A 44 -3.32 -3.37 4.56
CA ALA A 44 -4.69 -3.00 4.25
C ALA A 44 -5.37 -4.05 3.36
N TYR A 45 -4.66 -4.58 2.37
CA TYR A 45 -5.18 -5.63 1.51
C TYR A 45 -5.37 -6.94 2.27
N LEU A 46 -4.43 -7.28 3.16
CA LEU A 46 -4.56 -8.48 4.00
C LEU A 46 -5.72 -8.36 4.98
N ALA A 47 -5.99 -7.15 5.49
CA ALA A 47 -7.11 -6.92 6.37
C ALA A 47 -8.45 -7.14 5.65
N ARG A 48 -8.50 -6.86 4.34
CA ARG A 48 -9.69 -7.09 3.53
C ARG A 48 -9.86 -8.55 3.13
N GLU A 49 -8.76 -9.22 2.84
CA GLU A 49 -8.77 -10.62 2.40
C GLU A 49 -7.54 -11.31 2.95
N ASP A 50 -7.69 -11.99 4.07
CA ASP A 50 -6.62 -12.75 4.70
C ASP A 50 -6.31 -14.00 3.86
N GLY A 51 -5.16 -14.59 4.12
CA GLY A 51 -4.78 -15.86 3.48
C GLY A 51 -4.22 -15.72 2.07
N GLN A 52 -3.88 -14.49 1.63
CA GLN A 52 -3.26 -14.29 0.33
C GLN A 52 -1.83 -14.80 0.34
N THR A 53 -1.38 -15.34 -0.81
CA THR A 53 0.01 -15.71 -0.98
C THR A 53 0.86 -14.45 -1.20
N GLN A 54 2.17 -14.56 -0.97
CA GLN A 54 3.07 -13.44 -1.24
C GLN A 54 3.03 -13.02 -2.71
N ALA A 55 2.92 -14.00 -3.61
CA ALA A 55 2.84 -13.72 -5.05
C ALA A 55 1.58 -12.93 -5.40
N GLN A 56 0.44 -13.30 -4.82
CA GLN A 56 -0.82 -12.57 -5.03
C GLN A 56 -0.72 -11.14 -4.50
N LEU A 57 -0.19 -11.00 -3.29
CA LEU A 57 -0.04 -9.70 -2.65
C LEU A 57 0.92 -8.81 -3.42
N ALA A 58 2.02 -9.38 -3.93
CA ALA A 58 2.98 -8.64 -4.74
C ALA A 58 2.31 -8.06 -5.99
N ARG A 59 1.46 -8.84 -6.65
CA ARG A 59 0.72 -8.35 -7.82
C ARG A 59 -0.23 -7.23 -7.45
N THR A 60 -0.95 -7.37 -6.34
CA THR A 60 -1.92 -6.37 -5.90
C THR A 60 -1.25 -5.06 -5.51
N VAL A 61 -0.14 -5.13 -4.79
CA VAL A 61 0.61 -3.96 -4.35
C VAL A 61 1.51 -3.40 -5.48
N GLU A 62 1.70 -4.19 -6.54
CA GLU A 62 2.50 -3.82 -7.71
C GLU A 62 3.97 -3.64 -7.37
N ILE A 63 4.52 -4.60 -6.63
CA ILE A 63 5.96 -4.67 -6.37
C ILE A 63 6.47 -6.06 -6.76
N SER A 64 7.78 -6.21 -6.86
CA SER A 64 8.39 -7.48 -7.21
C SER A 64 8.19 -8.52 -6.10
N ARG A 65 8.28 -9.79 -6.45
CA ARG A 65 8.19 -10.87 -5.46
C ARG A 65 9.32 -10.78 -4.45
N VAL A 66 10.52 -10.41 -4.90
CA VAL A 66 11.67 -10.26 -4.01
C VAL A 66 11.41 -9.14 -2.99
N ALA A 67 10.96 -7.99 -3.48
CA ALA A 67 10.64 -6.86 -2.60
C ALA A 67 9.52 -7.21 -1.62
N MET A 68 8.50 -7.94 -2.09
CA MET A 68 7.41 -8.38 -1.22
C MET A 68 7.93 -9.34 -0.14
N GLY A 69 8.78 -10.30 -0.50
CA GLY A 69 9.35 -11.23 0.46
C GLY A 69 10.12 -10.51 1.56
N GLU A 70 10.95 -9.55 1.19
CA GLU A 70 11.72 -8.75 2.15
C GLU A 70 10.80 -7.93 3.06
N MET A 71 9.76 -7.35 2.47
CA MET A 71 8.80 -6.56 3.23
C MET A 71 8.03 -7.41 4.22
N ILE A 72 7.57 -8.59 3.80
CA ILE A 72 6.85 -9.51 4.68
C ILE A 72 7.76 -10.02 5.80
N ASP A 73 9.04 -10.26 5.50
CA ASP A 73 10.02 -10.62 6.55
C ASP A 73 10.06 -9.57 7.65
N ARG A 74 10.11 -8.30 7.27
CA ARG A 74 10.12 -7.20 8.24
C ARG A 74 8.81 -7.10 9.00
N LEU A 75 7.69 -7.21 8.29
CA LEU A 75 6.36 -7.13 8.92
C LEU A 75 6.13 -8.29 9.89
N GLU A 76 6.61 -9.47 9.56
CA GLU A 76 6.52 -10.63 10.45
C GLU A 76 7.40 -10.44 11.68
N ARG A 77 8.62 -9.97 11.50
CA ARG A 77 9.53 -9.69 12.59
C ARG A 77 8.97 -8.64 13.56
N ASP A 78 8.26 -7.64 13.01
CA ASP A 78 7.67 -6.56 13.81
C ASP A 78 6.30 -6.93 14.37
N GLY A 79 5.81 -8.12 14.09
CA GLY A 79 4.56 -8.62 14.67
C GLY A 79 3.29 -8.21 13.94
N TRP A 80 3.41 -7.62 12.75
CA TRP A 80 2.24 -7.19 11.98
C TRP A 80 1.54 -8.32 11.27
N VAL A 81 2.30 -9.31 10.81
CA VAL A 81 1.77 -10.45 10.04
C VAL A 81 2.40 -11.74 10.55
N GLU A 82 1.78 -12.85 10.23
CA GLU A 82 2.39 -14.16 10.38
C GLU A 82 2.21 -14.95 9.09
N ARG A 83 3.24 -15.70 8.72
CA ARG A 83 3.14 -16.63 7.60
C ARG A 83 2.48 -17.91 8.08
N ARG A 84 1.57 -18.41 7.26
CA ARG A 84 0.96 -19.71 7.48
C ARG A 84 1.25 -20.58 6.28
N LYS A 85 1.48 -21.85 6.54
CA LYS A 85 1.63 -22.81 5.47
C LYS A 85 0.29 -23.04 4.81
N ASP A 86 0.26 -22.98 3.46
CA ASP A 86 -0.96 -23.33 2.72
C ASP A 86 -1.22 -24.81 2.88
N SER A 87 -2.46 -25.17 3.24
CA SER A 87 -2.86 -26.56 3.45
C SER A 87 -2.75 -27.38 2.17
N ASN A 88 -2.66 -26.75 1.02
CA ASN A 88 -2.53 -27.43 -0.28
C ASN A 88 -1.08 -27.57 -0.75
N ASP A 89 -0.14 -27.07 0.01
CA ASP A 89 1.28 -27.15 -0.34
C ASP A 89 1.94 -28.43 0.18
#